data_1740abfc8ec7980a3fdb7b08fb46ebcb
#
_entry.id   1740abfc8ec7980a3fdb7b08fb46ebcb
#
_cell.length_a   1.000
_cell.length_b   1.000
_cell.length_c   1.000
_cell.angle_alpha   90.00
_cell.angle_beta   90.00
_cell.angle_gamma   90.00
#
_symmetry.space_group_name_H-M   'P 1'
#
loop_
_entity.id
_entity.type
_entity.pdbx_description
1 polymer ?
#
loop_
_entity_poly.entity_id
_entity_poly.type
_entity_poly.pdbx_seq_one_letter_code
_entity_poly.pdbx_strand_id
1 'polypeptide(L)'
;LVPIVSSGRAAKLICEKWKSIYNYLPDALVVEGPKAGGHLGFKNEQIDDEHYQLETILPEVIQEAHEIEEKYGRKIPVIAAGGIYSGDDIRKIMELGADGVQMGTRFVTTEECDASDVFKQTYLNAHEEDIQIIRSPVGMPGRAIFSNFIQKIKEGKKQPKVCPFNCIKTCDISK
;
A
#
# COMPACT_ATOMS: atom_id res chain seq x y z
N LEU A 1 -10.19 -13.03 -4.34
CA LEU A 1 -8.82 -12.57 -4.09
C LEU A 1 -8.65 -11.15 -4.62
N VAL A 2 -8.09 -10.26 -3.78
CA VAL A 2 -7.95 -8.84 -4.08
C VAL A 2 -6.46 -8.45 -3.94
N PRO A 3 -5.69 -8.46 -5.02
CA PRO A 3 -4.29 -8.07 -4.99
C PRO A 3 -4.13 -6.55 -4.88
N ILE A 4 -3.02 -6.12 -4.25
CA ILE A 4 -2.60 -4.73 -4.18
C ILE A 4 -1.59 -4.48 -5.29
N VAL A 5 -1.77 -3.38 -6.02
CA VAL A 5 -0.90 -2.95 -7.13
C VAL A 5 -0.53 -1.48 -6.99
N SER A 6 0.62 -1.10 -7.53
CA SER A 6 1.11 0.29 -7.51
C SER A 6 1.38 0.83 -8.92
N SER A 7 0.84 0.20 -9.96
CA SER A 7 0.95 0.67 -11.35
C SER A 7 -0.01 -0.10 -12.27
N GLY A 8 -0.39 0.48 -13.42
CA GLY A 8 -1.15 -0.18 -14.48
C GLY A 8 -0.44 -1.44 -14.98
N ARG A 9 0.88 -1.38 -15.19
CA ARG A 9 1.67 -2.56 -15.59
C ARG A 9 1.53 -3.74 -14.62
N ALA A 10 1.53 -3.48 -13.30
CA ALA A 10 1.36 -4.53 -12.30
C ALA A 10 -0.05 -5.12 -12.35
N ALA A 11 -1.07 -4.27 -12.50
CA ALA A 11 -2.46 -4.70 -12.65
C ALA A 11 -2.63 -5.64 -13.85
N LYS A 12 -2.17 -5.22 -15.03
CA LYS A 12 -2.17 -6.04 -16.25
C LYS A 12 -1.49 -7.38 -16.04
N LEU A 13 -0.26 -7.36 -15.52
CA LEU A 13 0.54 -8.58 -15.33
C LEU A 13 -0.16 -9.58 -14.41
N ILE A 14 -0.72 -9.13 -13.29
CA ILE A 14 -1.43 -9.99 -12.34
C ILE A 14 -2.68 -10.57 -12.98
N CYS A 15 -3.52 -9.76 -13.61
CA CYS A 15 -4.75 -10.21 -14.26
C CYS A 15 -4.47 -11.26 -15.36
N GLU A 16 -3.51 -10.99 -16.24
CA GLU A 16 -3.18 -11.90 -17.34
C GLU A 16 -2.53 -13.20 -16.85
N LYS A 17 -1.62 -13.12 -15.86
CA LYS A 17 -0.98 -14.32 -15.30
C LYS A 17 -1.96 -15.19 -14.54
N TRP A 18 -2.82 -14.61 -13.71
CA TRP A 18 -3.84 -15.38 -13.01
C TRP A 18 -4.84 -16.00 -13.97
N LYS A 19 -5.26 -15.25 -15.01
CA LYS A 19 -6.16 -15.79 -16.04
C LYS A 19 -5.52 -16.94 -16.81
N SER A 20 -4.27 -16.78 -17.23
CA SER A 20 -3.58 -17.80 -18.04
C SER A 20 -3.23 -19.08 -17.26
N ILE A 21 -2.84 -18.95 -15.98
CA ILE A 21 -2.36 -20.08 -15.19
C ILE A 21 -3.50 -20.76 -14.44
N TYR A 22 -4.43 -19.97 -13.88
CA TYR A 22 -5.47 -20.47 -12.97
C TYR A 22 -6.89 -20.34 -13.53
N ASN A 23 -7.04 -19.80 -14.75
CA ASN A 23 -8.33 -19.42 -15.33
C ASN A 23 -9.20 -18.57 -14.40
N TYR A 24 -8.55 -17.68 -13.63
CA TYR A 24 -9.18 -16.85 -12.61
C TYR A 24 -8.76 -15.38 -12.78
N LEU A 25 -9.69 -14.46 -12.60
CA LEU A 25 -9.40 -13.02 -12.54
C LEU A 25 -9.58 -12.52 -11.10
N PRO A 26 -8.83 -11.50 -10.65
CA PRO A 26 -9.04 -10.88 -9.36
C PRO A 26 -10.50 -10.46 -9.14
N ASP A 27 -10.98 -10.53 -7.90
CA ASP A 27 -12.33 -10.07 -7.55
C ASP A 27 -12.41 -8.55 -7.48
N ALA A 28 -11.30 -7.89 -7.18
CA ALA A 28 -11.07 -6.45 -7.26
C ALA A 28 -9.55 -6.20 -7.31
N LEU A 29 -9.13 -4.97 -7.61
CA LEU A 29 -7.77 -4.47 -7.48
C LEU A 29 -7.74 -3.37 -6.41
N VAL A 30 -6.75 -3.37 -5.52
CA VAL A 30 -6.43 -2.22 -4.68
C VAL A 30 -5.24 -1.50 -5.27
N VAL A 31 -5.43 -0.22 -5.63
CA VAL A 31 -4.35 0.66 -6.10
C VAL A 31 -3.79 1.41 -4.90
N GLU A 32 -2.56 1.11 -4.54
CA GLU A 32 -1.91 1.72 -3.39
C GLU A 32 -0.90 2.77 -3.84
N GLY A 33 -1.15 4.02 -3.43
CA GLY A 33 -0.26 5.15 -3.69
C GLY A 33 0.91 5.23 -2.68
N PRO A 34 1.92 6.08 -2.95
CA PRO A 34 3.14 6.19 -2.12
C PRO A 34 2.88 6.76 -0.73
N LYS A 35 1.71 7.35 -0.46
CA LYS A 35 1.31 7.84 0.88
C LYS A 35 0.71 6.76 1.78
N ALA A 36 0.70 5.52 1.35
CA ALA A 36 0.25 4.39 2.18
C ALA A 36 1.18 4.17 3.39
N GLY A 37 0.65 3.54 4.42
CA GLY A 37 1.41 3.07 5.58
C GLY A 37 1.96 1.66 5.36
N GLY A 38 3.00 1.29 6.10
CA GLY A 38 3.64 -0.02 5.96
C GLY A 38 4.57 -0.10 4.74
N HIS A 39 4.68 -1.28 4.15
CA HIS A 39 5.54 -1.50 2.98
C HIS A 39 5.00 -0.81 1.75
N LEU A 40 5.88 -0.16 1.00
CA LEU A 40 5.54 0.58 -0.21
C LEU A 40 5.99 -0.18 -1.46
N GLY A 41 5.13 -0.29 -2.45
CA GLY A 41 5.44 -0.88 -3.76
C GLY A 41 6.27 0.03 -4.68
N PHE A 42 7.00 0.99 -4.12
CA PHE A 42 7.77 2.02 -4.81
C PHE A 42 9.24 1.97 -4.40
N LYS A 43 10.12 2.52 -5.22
CA LYS A 43 11.50 2.83 -4.82
C LYS A 43 11.51 4.15 -4.04
N ASN A 44 12.59 4.40 -3.26
CA ASN A 44 12.69 5.63 -2.46
C ASN A 44 12.55 6.91 -3.30
N GLU A 45 13.19 6.94 -4.46
CA GLU A 45 13.14 8.07 -5.41
C GLU A 45 11.76 8.31 -6.05
N GLN A 46 10.85 7.35 -5.96
CA GLN A 46 9.50 7.42 -6.52
C GLN A 46 8.45 7.94 -5.52
N ILE A 47 8.79 7.95 -4.23
CA ILE A 47 7.81 8.24 -3.16
C ILE A 47 7.28 9.68 -3.26
N ASP A 48 8.17 10.62 -3.57
CA ASP A 48 7.84 12.04 -3.65
C ASP A 48 7.70 12.53 -5.11
N ASP A 49 7.81 11.64 -6.09
CA ASP A 49 7.66 11.96 -7.51
C ASP A 49 6.17 12.00 -7.89
N GLU A 50 5.74 13.09 -8.52
CA GLU A 50 4.35 13.33 -8.95
C GLU A 50 3.82 12.27 -9.92
N HIS A 51 4.70 11.64 -10.71
CA HIS A 51 4.31 10.58 -11.64
C HIS A 51 3.82 9.30 -10.94
N TYR A 52 4.16 9.12 -9.67
CA TYR A 52 3.78 7.96 -8.88
C TYR A 52 2.70 8.24 -7.84
N GLN A 53 2.21 9.48 -7.75
CA GLN A 53 1.11 9.79 -6.81
C GLN A 53 -0.17 9.03 -7.18
N LEU A 54 -1.01 8.79 -6.19
CA LEU A 54 -2.23 8.00 -6.35
C LEU A 54 -3.12 8.52 -7.48
N GLU A 55 -3.24 9.84 -7.57
CA GLU A 55 -4.05 10.54 -8.59
C GLU A 55 -3.53 10.31 -10.02
N THR A 56 -2.24 10.02 -10.17
CA THR A 56 -1.61 9.72 -11.47
C THR A 56 -1.73 8.24 -11.83
N ILE A 57 -1.45 7.34 -10.88
CA ILE A 57 -1.44 5.90 -11.17
C ILE A 57 -2.84 5.27 -11.20
N LEU A 58 -3.81 5.87 -10.51
CA LEU A 58 -5.18 5.33 -10.44
C LEU A 58 -5.86 5.26 -11.82
N PRO A 59 -5.85 6.33 -12.65
CA PRO A 59 -6.42 6.25 -14.00
C PRO A 59 -5.76 5.18 -14.88
N GLU A 60 -4.45 4.98 -14.76
CA GLU A 60 -3.73 3.92 -15.50
C GLU A 60 -4.27 2.52 -15.13
N VAL A 61 -4.47 2.26 -13.83
CA VAL A 61 -4.99 0.97 -13.37
C VAL A 61 -6.44 0.78 -13.77
N ILE A 62 -7.25 1.83 -13.73
CA ILE A 62 -8.65 1.79 -14.21
C ILE A 62 -8.69 1.45 -15.69
N GLN A 63 -7.83 2.05 -16.51
CA GLN A 63 -7.74 1.74 -17.94
C GLN A 63 -7.41 0.26 -18.17
N GLU A 64 -6.41 -0.27 -17.46
CA GLU A 64 -6.06 -1.70 -17.58
C GLU A 64 -7.19 -2.62 -17.12
N ALA A 65 -7.93 -2.23 -16.06
CA ALA A 65 -9.11 -2.99 -15.61
C ALA A 65 -10.20 -3.02 -16.67
N HIS A 66 -10.46 -1.90 -17.36
CA HIS A 66 -11.41 -1.84 -18.49
C HIS A 66 -10.96 -2.70 -19.67
N GLU A 67 -9.68 -2.68 -20.06
CA GLU A 67 -9.15 -3.55 -21.12
C GLU A 67 -9.33 -5.04 -20.78
N ILE A 68 -9.14 -5.41 -19.52
CA ILE A 68 -9.37 -6.78 -19.02
C ILE A 68 -10.86 -7.11 -19.04
N GLU A 69 -11.74 -6.19 -18.67
CA GLU A 69 -13.20 -6.36 -18.74
C GLU A 69 -13.66 -6.59 -20.18
N GLU A 70 -13.21 -5.76 -21.13
CA GLU A 70 -13.52 -5.92 -22.56
C GLU A 70 -13.02 -7.27 -23.09
N LYS A 71 -11.83 -7.69 -22.69
CA LYS A 71 -11.21 -8.94 -23.18
C LYS A 71 -11.86 -10.20 -22.63
N TYR A 72 -12.32 -10.18 -21.38
CA TYR A 72 -12.77 -11.38 -20.65
C TYR A 72 -14.24 -11.33 -20.21
N GLY A 73 -14.93 -10.23 -20.42
CA GLY A 73 -16.35 -10.07 -20.09
C GLY A 73 -16.64 -10.01 -18.59
N ARG A 74 -15.65 -9.64 -17.74
CA ARG A 74 -15.82 -9.55 -16.29
C ARG A 74 -15.26 -8.25 -15.77
N LYS A 75 -16.12 -7.44 -15.14
CA LYS A 75 -15.72 -6.22 -14.43
C LYS A 75 -14.82 -6.57 -13.23
N ILE A 76 -13.73 -5.81 -13.07
CA ILE A 76 -12.83 -5.86 -11.91
C ILE A 76 -12.91 -4.50 -11.23
N PRO A 77 -13.57 -4.38 -10.07
CA PRO A 77 -13.62 -3.12 -9.33
C PRO A 77 -12.22 -2.65 -8.93
N VAL A 78 -11.99 -1.33 -9.01
CA VAL A 78 -10.74 -0.68 -8.65
C VAL A 78 -10.94 0.15 -7.38
N ILE A 79 -10.22 -0.19 -6.33
CA ILE A 79 -10.28 0.42 -5.00
C ILE A 79 -8.98 1.20 -4.79
N ALA A 80 -9.07 2.48 -4.46
CA ALA A 80 -7.90 3.31 -4.21
C ALA A 80 -7.52 3.34 -2.72
N ALA A 81 -6.20 3.33 -2.44
CA ALA A 81 -5.64 3.33 -1.09
C ALA A 81 -4.39 4.23 -0.98
N GLY A 82 -4.14 4.73 0.23
CA GLY A 82 -2.94 5.53 0.54
C GLY A 82 -3.16 7.03 0.44
N GLY A 83 -3.12 7.71 1.60
CA GLY A 83 -3.27 9.16 1.69
C GLY A 83 -4.73 9.67 1.67
N ILE A 84 -5.72 8.79 1.68
CA ILE A 84 -7.14 9.14 1.73
C ILE A 84 -7.56 9.22 3.20
N TYR A 85 -8.07 10.39 3.64
CA TYR A 85 -8.38 10.61 5.04
C TYR A 85 -9.72 11.30 5.27
N SER A 86 -10.12 12.22 4.41
CA SER A 86 -11.34 13.03 4.52
C SER A 86 -12.40 12.65 3.50
N GLY A 87 -13.63 13.14 3.69
CA GLY A 87 -14.70 12.99 2.70
C GLY A 87 -14.38 13.67 1.36
N ASP A 88 -13.62 14.78 1.40
CA ASP A 88 -13.17 15.45 0.17
C ASP A 88 -12.13 14.61 -0.60
N ASP A 89 -11.24 13.91 0.11
CA ASP A 89 -10.31 12.98 -0.55
C ASP A 89 -11.08 11.83 -1.21
N ILE A 90 -12.06 11.26 -0.51
CA ILE A 90 -12.93 10.22 -1.06
C ILE A 90 -13.59 10.73 -2.33
N ARG A 91 -14.22 11.91 -2.28
CA ARG A 91 -14.91 12.51 -3.43
C ARG A 91 -13.99 12.67 -4.64
N LYS A 92 -12.80 13.25 -4.43
CA LYS A 92 -11.78 13.42 -5.48
C LYS A 92 -11.39 12.09 -6.14
N ILE A 93 -11.13 11.07 -5.33
CA ILE A 93 -10.75 9.75 -5.81
C ILE A 93 -11.88 9.06 -6.58
N MET A 94 -13.13 9.19 -6.10
CA MET A 94 -14.30 8.66 -6.80
C MET A 94 -14.55 9.39 -8.13
N GLU A 95 -14.31 10.71 -8.18
CA GLU A 95 -14.40 11.50 -9.41
C GLU A 95 -13.33 11.07 -10.46
N LEU A 96 -12.19 10.51 -10.03
CA LEU A 96 -11.19 9.91 -10.93
C LEU A 96 -11.60 8.54 -11.47
N GLY A 97 -12.73 7.99 -11.01
CA GLY A 97 -13.30 6.74 -11.52
C GLY A 97 -13.04 5.50 -10.67
N ALA A 98 -12.53 5.64 -9.44
CA ALA A 98 -12.45 4.50 -8.52
C ALA A 98 -13.84 3.98 -8.15
N ASP A 99 -13.98 2.66 -7.99
CA ASP A 99 -15.22 2.03 -7.50
C ASP A 99 -15.34 2.10 -5.97
N GLY A 100 -14.25 2.42 -5.25
CA GLY A 100 -14.22 2.56 -3.81
C GLY A 100 -12.88 3.03 -3.28
N VAL A 101 -12.79 3.19 -1.95
CA VAL A 101 -11.56 3.59 -1.25
C VAL A 101 -11.26 2.65 -0.09
N GLN A 102 -9.97 2.47 0.20
CA GLN A 102 -9.48 1.78 1.39
C GLN A 102 -8.78 2.78 2.29
N MET A 103 -9.18 2.87 3.54
CA MET A 103 -8.65 3.78 4.54
C MET A 103 -8.24 2.99 5.79
N GLY A 104 -7.03 3.23 6.30
CA GLY A 104 -6.52 2.61 7.53
C GLY A 104 -6.39 3.61 8.66
N THR A 105 -5.49 4.58 8.52
CA THR A 105 -5.09 5.54 9.57
C THR A 105 -6.28 6.27 10.21
N ARG A 106 -7.29 6.63 9.40
CA ARG A 106 -8.50 7.31 9.89
C ARG A 106 -9.22 6.52 10.98
N PHE A 107 -9.22 5.20 10.89
CA PHE A 107 -9.99 4.32 11.78
C PHE A 107 -9.16 3.75 12.93
N VAL A 108 -7.83 3.92 12.94
CA VAL A 108 -6.95 3.40 14.02
C VAL A 108 -7.32 3.97 15.38
N THR A 109 -7.75 5.23 15.45
CA THR A 109 -8.02 5.95 16.70
C THR A 109 -9.50 5.91 17.11
N THR A 110 -10.34 5.15 16.41
CA THR A 110 -11.76 5.00 16.74
C THR A 110 -11.97 3.99 17.87
N GLU A 111 -13.14 4.03 18.47
CA GLU A 111 -13.53 3.09 19.53
C GLU A 111 -13.66 1.66 19.01
N GLU A 112 -14.11 1.49 17.76
CA GLU A 112 -14.29 0.19 17.10
C GLU A 112 -12.97 -0.52 16.79
N CYS A 113 -11.85 0.22 16.74
CA CYS A 113 -10.53 -0.39 16.55
C CYS A 113 -10.10 -1.10 17.82
N ASP A 114 -9.75 -2.39 17.71
CA ASP A 114 -9.32 -3.24 18.82
C ASP A 114 -7.84 -3.06 19.23
N ALA A 115 -7.14 -2.10 18.62
CA ALA A 115 -5.78 -1.76 19.01
C ALA A 115 -5.72 -1.21 20.44
N SER A 116 -4.60 -1.45 21.14
CA SER A 116 -4.40 -0.93 22.51
C SER A 116 -4.41 0.59 22.55
N ASP A 117 -4.83 1.17 23.67
CA ASP A 117 -4.84 2.63 23.87
C ASP A 117 -3.47 3.26 23.65
N VAL A 118 -2.40 2.59 24.05
CA VAL A 118 -1.02 3.06 23.83
C VAL A 118 -0.71 3.20 22.33
N PHE A 119 -1.19 2.24 21.52
CA PHE A 119 -1.04 2.29 20.07
C PHE A 119 -1.86 3.42 19.46
N LYS A 120 -3.13 3.59 19.86
CA LYS A 120 -3.99 4.70 19.43
C LYS A 120 -3.38 6.05 19.78
N GLN A 121 -2.87 6.21 21.01
CA GLN A 121 -2.19 7.44 21.47
C GLN A 121 -0.94 7.77 20.64
N THR A 122 -0.22 6.76 20.14
CA THR A 122 0.91 6.98 19.24
C THR A 122 0.48 7.70 17.96
N TYR A 123 -0.68 7.36 17.41
CA TYR A 123 -1.24 8.03 16.23
C TYR A 123 -1.76 9.43 16.55
N LEU A 124 -2.42 9.62 17.70
CA LEU A 124 -2.96 10.91 18.11
C LEU A 124 -1.87 11.94 18.40
N ASN A 125 -0.72 11.49 18.92
CA ASN A 125 0.41 12.34 19.28
C ASN A 125 1.42 12.52 18.14
N ALA A 126 1.29 11.77 17.04
CA ALA A 126 2.22 11.86 15.93
C ALA A 126 1.99 13.13 15.09
N HIS A 127 3.08 13.79 14.75
CA HIS A 127 3.15 14.90 13.83
C HIS A 127 3.76 14.46 12.50
N GLU A 128 3.74 15.31 11.49
CA GLU A 128 4.25 14.98 10.15
C GLU A 128 5.73 14.61 10.18
N GLU A 129 6.53 15.29 11.01
CA GLU A 129 7.95 15.01 11.21
C GLU A 129 8.24 13.64 11.82
N ASP A 130 7.27 13.03 12.50
CA ASP A 130 7.40 11.69 13.08
C ASP A 130 7.20 10.59 12.03
N ILE A 131 6.65 10.92 10.86
CA ILE A 131 6.42 9.97 9.79
C ILE A 131 7.69 9.82 8.96
N GLN A 132 8.25 8.60 8.94
CA GLN A 132 9.51 8.34 8.27
C GLN A 132 9.43 7.19 7.29
N ILE A 133 10.23 7.28 6.23
CA ILE A 133 10.51 6.14 5.36
C ILE A 133 11.64 5.34 5.98
N ILE A 134 11.37 4.09 6.25
CA ILE A 134 12.31 3.12 6.81
C ILE A 134 12.68 2.08 5.76
N ARG A 135 13.86 1.49 5.88
CA ARG A 135 14.22 0.30 5.12
C ARG A 135 13.73 -0.94 5.87
N SER A 136 12.82 -1.66 5.25
CA SER A 136 12.31 -2.90 5.81
C SER A 136 13.29 -4.07 5.60
N PRO A 137 13.33 -5.06 6.50
CA PRO A 137 14.11 -6.29 6.30
C PRO A 137 13.76 -7.06 5.02
N VAL A 138 12.56 -6.87 4.47
CA VAL A 138 12.16 -7.50 3.20
C VAL A 138 12.67 -6.75 1.96
N GLY A 139 13.50 -5.71 2.15
CA GLY A 139 14.15 -4.97 1.06
C GLY A 139 13.29 -3.93 0.36
N MET A 140 12.10 -3.62 0.91
CA MET A 140 11.20 -2.57 0.42
C MET A 140 11.24 -1.35 1.34
N PRO A 141 11.01 -0.12 0.83
CA PRO A 141 10.73 1.01 1.69
C PRO A 141 9.45 0.77 2.49
N GLY A 142 9.38 1.34 3.68
CA GLY A 142 8.16 1.29 4.48
C GLY A 142 7.91 2.64 5.15
N ARG A 143 6.66 3.06 5.25
CA ARG A 143 6.25 4.25 5.96
C ARG A 143 5.81 3.89 7.37
N ALA A 144 6.39 4.55 8.38
CA ALA A 144 6.10 4.28 9.78
C ALA A 144 6.19 5.55 10.63
N ILE A 145 5.46 5.58 11.74
CA ILE A 145 5.66 6.58 12.80
C ILE A 145 6.96 6.22 13.53
N PHE A 146 7.84 7.21 13.70
CA PHE A 146 9.10 7.04 14.43
C PHE A 146 8.85 6.58 15.86
N SER A 147 9.58 5.59 16.29
CA SER A 147 9.44 5.02 17.63
C SER A 147 10.81 4.67 18.23
N ASN A 148 10.87 4.51 19.55
CA ASN A 148 12.06 3.99 20.24
C ASN A 148 12.56 2.65 19.67
N PHE A 149 11.67 1.84 19.11
CA PHE A 149 12.06 0.59 18.46
C PHE A 149 12.84 0.86 17.16
N ILE A 150 12.32 1.75 16.31
CA ILE A 150 12.98 2.15 15.04
C ILE A 150 14.31 2.83 15.34
N GLN A 151 14.37 3.67 16.39
CA GLN A 151 15.62 4.29 16.83
C GLN A 151 16.67 3.25 17.21
N LYS A 152 16.31 2.24 18.01
CA LYS A 152 17.22 1.18 18.42
C LYS A 152 17.74 0.33 17.25
N ILE A 153 16.91 0.15 16.21
CA ILE A 153 17.33 -0.51 14.96
C ILE A 153 18.35 0.37 14.22
N LYS A 154 18.05 1.66 14.03
CA LYS A 154 18.98 2.61 13.38
C LYS A 154 20.33 2.71 14.09
N GLU A 155 20.34 2.63 15.42
CA GLU A 155 21.53 2.63 16.25
C GLU A 155 22.26 1.28 16.31
N GLY A 156 21.78 0.25 15.63
CA GLY A 156 22.34 -1.12 15.67
C GLY A 156 22.16 -1.84 17.01
N LYS A 157 21.39 -1.27 17.94
CA LYS A 157 21.14 -1.84 19.29
C LYS A 157 20.10 -2.96 19.29
N LYS A 158 19.31 -3.09 18.23
CA LYS A 158 18.40 -4.19 17.97
C LYS A 158 18.62 -4.70 16.57
N GLN A 159 18.89 -6.01 16.49
CA GLN A 159 18.87 -6.70 15.21
C GLN A 159 17.56 -7.49 15.07
N PRO A 160 17.02 -7.64 13.85
CA PRO A 160 15.88 -8.52 13.62
C PRO A 160 16.25 -9.95 14.07
N LYS A 161 15.28 -10.65 14.64
CA LYS A 161 15.46 -12.08 14.95
C LYS A 161 15.65 -12.84 13.64
N VAL A 162 16.48 -13.89 13.68
CA VAL A 162 16.66 -14.78 12.53
C VAL A 162 15.29 -15.34 12.12
N CYS A 163 14.87 -15.02 10.91
CA CYS A 163 13.65 -15.58 10.35
C CYS A 163 14.02 -16.88 9.61
N PRO A 164 13.46 -18.04 9.98
CA PRO A 164 13.77 -19.31 9.31
C PRO A 164 13.12 -19.43 7.93
N PHE A 165 12.26 -18.48 7.55
CA PHE A 165 11.47 -18.52 6.32
C PHE A 165 12.06 -17.58 5.27
N ASN A 166 12.62 -18.12 4.20
CA ASN A 166 13.00 -17.36 3.00
C ASN A 166 11.76 -17.15 2.11
N CYS A 167 10.77 -16.44 2.62
CA CYS A 167 9.48 -16.25 1.94
C CYS A 167 9.54 -15.27 0.76
N ILE A 168 10.53 -14.36 0.74
CA ILE A 168 10.73 -13.38 -0.33
C ILE A 168 12.21 -13.39 -0.71
N LYS A 169 12.49 -13.46 -2.02
CA LYS A 169 13.89 -13.51 -2.55
C LYS A 169 14.74 -12.30 -2.17
N THR A 170 14.12 -11.15 -1.93
CA THR A 170 14.78 -9.90 -1.54
C THR A 170 14.93 -9.72 -0.03
N CYS A 171 14.38 -10.64 0.78
CA CYS A 171 14.49 -10.59 2.23
C CYS A 171 15.91 -10.86 2.67
N ASP A 172 16.53 -9.87 3.27
CA ASP A 172 17.88 -9.96 3.85
C ASP A 172 17.82 -9.52 5.31
N ILE A 173 17.78 -10.51 6.20
CA ILE A 173 17.62 -10.29 7.64
C ILE A 173 18.92 -9.78 8.27
N SER A 174 20.04 -9.86 7.55
CA SER A 174 21.35 -9.37 8.02
C SER A 174 21.54 -7.87 7.80
N LYS A 175 20.64 -7.23 7.08
CA LYS A 175 20.62 -5.80 6.80
C LYS A 175 19.53 -5.08 7.57
#